data_fbcf80b1d2ff9a0759fb0d5c5ef804e8
#
_entry.id   fbcf80b1d2ff9a0759fb0d5c5ef804e8
#
_cell.length_a   1.000
_cell.length_b   1.000
_cell.length_c   1.000
_cell.angle_alpha   90.00
_cell.angle_beta   90.00
_cell.angle_gamma   90.00
#
_symmetry.space_group_name_H-M   'P 1'
#
loop_
_entity.id
_entity.type
_entity.pdbx_description
1 polymer ?
#
loop_
_entity_poly.entity_id
_entity_poly.type
_entity_poly.pdbx_seq_one_letter_code
_entity_poly.pdbx_strand_id
1 'polypeptide(L)'
;MAADRSERHGLGVLLTTASAVAYSTAGFFTRLIHLDAWTLLFWRGIFAGLFIASFMVWQNRRGTLAGIRAIGGAGLVAAALSALATILFINAFRRTSVADVTIIFATAPFATAAIGRLWIGEREAWTTLAASTAALVGVVIMVGGAFREGRLLGDLLAFGMTLCMSLMMVIIRKHRDTPMLPAAALSAFLCSLAVSPLARPGAAAPAEFAYLVLFGTTQFGLGLLLLTLGTRLISATESALISALEAPLAPAWVWVAFKEVPPLATFVGGAVVMAAVSAHILAGRR
;
A
#
# COMPACT_ATOMS: atom_id res chain seq x y z
N MET A 1 15.11 21.05 -18.36
CA MET A 1 15.23 19.57 -18.22
C MET A 1 15.59 19.12 -16.81
N ALA A 2 16.62 19.65 -16.12
CA ALA A 2 16.93 19.25 -14.74
C ALA A 2 15.86 19.69 -13.73
N ALA A 3 15.39 20.93 -13.80
CA ALA A 3 14.31 21.44 -12.95
C ALA A 3 13.00 20.63 -13.09
N ASP A 4 12.59 20.28 -14.31
CA ASP A 4 11.40 19.46 -14.57
C ASP A 4 11.53 18.04 -13.99
N ARG A 5 12.72 17.45 -14.00
CA ARG A 5 12.98 16.16 -13.33
C ARG A 5 12.86 16.24 -11.80
N SER A 6 13.41 17.32 -11.23
CA SER A 6 13.35 17.55 -9.77
C SER A 6 11.90 17.76 -9.30
N GLU A 7 11.12 18.55 -10.05
CA GLU A 7 9.70 18.79 -9.74
C GLU A 7 8.88 17.50 -9.84
N ARG A 8 9.08 16.69 -10.87
CA ARG A 8 8.42 15.38 -11.04
C ARG A 8 8.77 14.40 -9.93
N HIS A 9 10.05 14.33 -9.55
CA HIS A 9 10.49 13.50 -8.43
C HIS A 9 9.85 13.96 -7.12
N GLY A 10 9.87 15.28 -6.83
CA GLY A 10 9.22 15.84 -5.65
C GLY A 10 7.72 15.55 -5.60
N LEU A 11 7.04 15.63 -6.73
CA LEU A 11 5.63 15.26 -6.84
C LEU A 11 5.42 13.77 -6.55
N GLY A 12 6.28 12.88 -7.07
CA GLY A 12 6.22 11.44 -6.83
C GLY A 12 6.37 11.10 -5.33
N VAL A 13 7.34 11.72 -4.66
CA VAL A 13 7.54 11.60 -3.21
C VAL A 13 6.30 12.07 -2.44
N LEU A 14 5.75 13.23 -2.79
CA LEU A 14 4.54 13.77 -2.14
C LEU A 14 3.35 12.83 -2.29
N LEU A 15 3.08 12.34 -3.50
CA LEU A 15 1.97 11.44 -3.78
C LEU A 15 2.12 10.12 -3.02
N THR A 16 3.32 9.54 -3.01
CA THR A 16 3.58 8.28 -2.30
C THR A 16 3.50 8.46 -0.77
N THR A 17 3.98 9.59 -0.24
CA THR A 17 3.82 9.93 1.18
C THR A 17 2.35 10.09 1.55
N ALA A 18 1.58 10.81 0.75
CA ALA A 18 0.14 10.97 0.97
C ALA A 18 -0.61 9.62 0.87
N SER A 19 -0.16 8.73 -0.02
CA SER A 19 -0.66 7.35 -0.08
C SER A 19 -0.38 6.59 1.22
N ALA A 20 0.83 6.66 1.76
CA ALA A 20 1.18 6.00 3.03
C ALA A 20 0.32 6.53 4.20
N VAL A 21 0.05 7.84 4.23
CA VAL A 21 -0.87 8.43 5.21
C VAL A 21 -2.29 7.89 5.04
N ALA A 22 -2.80 7.80 3.80
CA ALA A 22 -4.13 7.25 3.54
C ALA A 22 -4.22 5.78 3.98
N TYR A 23 -3.26 4.94 3.59
CA TYR A 23 -3.22 3.53 3.95
C TYR A 23 -3.10 3.29 5.46
N SER A 24 -2.33 4.13 6.18
CA SER A 24 -2.14 4.01 7.63
C SER A 24 -3.43 4.15 8.44
N THR A 25 -4.49 4.72 7.88
CA THR A 25 -5.81 4.86 8.53
C THR A 25 -6.59 3.54 8.63
N ALA A 26 -6.08 2.43 8.08
CA ALA A 26 -6.77 1.14 8.09
C ALA A 26 -7.15 0.68 9.51
N GLY A 27 -6.22 0.79 10.47
CA GLY A 27 -6.47 0.43 11.87
C GLY A 27 -7.57 1.25 12.54
N PHE A 28 -7.68 2.54 12.20
CA PHE A 28 -8.76 3.41 12.66
C PHE A 28 -10.13 2.92 12.18
N PHE A 29 -10.29 2.70 10.86
CA PHE A 29 -11.58 2.26 10.32
C PHE A 29 -11.98 0.86 10.76
N THR A 30 -11.04 -0.08 10.87
CA THR A 30 -11.34 -1.45 11.32
C THR A 30 -11.81 -1.52 12.78
N ARG A 31 -11.56 -0.48 13.57
CA ARG A 31 -12.12 -0.36 14.93
C ARG A 31 -13.50 0.28 14.98
N LEU A 32 -13.84 1.10 13.97
CA LEU A 32 -15.16 1.71 13.86
C LEU A 32 -16.20 0.77 13.22
N ILE A 33 -15.74 -0.15 12.37
CA ILE A 33 -16.60 -1.03 11.59
C ILE A 33 -16.57 -2.43 12.19
N HIS A 34 -17.71 -2.90 12.72
CA HIS A 34 -17.82 -4.18 13.43
C HIS A 34 -18.26 -5.33 12.52
N LEU A 35 -17.77 -5.34 11.29
CA LEU A 35 -18.04 -6.38 10.30
C LEU A 35 -16.91 -7.42 10.23
N ASP A 36 -17.24 -8.60 9.74
CA ASP A 36 -16.23 -9.59 9.41
C ASP A 36 -15.31 -9.08 8.29
N ALA A 37 -14.08 -9.61 8.26
CA ALA A 37 -13.03 -9.13 7.34
C ALA A 37 -13.43 -9.26 5.85
N TRP A 38 -14.21 -10.30 5.48
CA TRP A 38 -14.61 -10.51 4.09
C TRP A 38 -15.64 -9.49 3.63
N THR A 39 -16.65 -9.23 4.47
CA THR A 39 -17.68 -8.21 4.21
C THR A 39 -17.09 -6.81 4.15
N LEU A 40 -16.15 -6.52 5.06
CA LEU A 40 -15.41 -5.25 5.07
C LEU A 40 -14.60 -5.07 3.78
N LEU A 41 -13.84 -6.09 3.35
CA LEU A 41 -13.06 -6.04 2.11
C LEU A 41 -13.94 -5.93 0.86
N PHE A 42 -15.09 -6.59 0.85
CA PHE A 42 -16.05 -6.52 -0.23
C PHE A 42 -16.49 -5.07 -0.47
N TRP A 43 -17.02 -4.41 0.55
CA TRP A 43 -17.47 -3.03 0.45
C TRP A 43 -16.32 -2.05 0.21
N ARG A 44 -15.18 -2.24 0.89
CA ARG A 44 -13.98 -1.43 0.68
C ARG A 44 -13.55 -1.43 -0.78
N GLY A 45 -13.51 -2.59 -1.42
CA GLY A 45 -13.10 -2.70 -2.81
C GLY A 45 -14.13 -2.06 -3.77
N ILE A 46 -15.44 -2.23 -3.53
CA ILE A 46 -16.47 -1.57 -4.34
C ILE A 46 -16.32 -0.04 -4.27
N PHE A 47 -16.27 0.54 -3.08
CA PHE A 47 -16.18 1.99 -2.93
C PHE A 47 -14.86 2.56 -3.45
N ALA A 48 -13.75 1.84 -3.26
CA ALA A 48 -12.46 2.23 -3.82
C ALA A 48 -12.48 2.18 -5.37
N GLY A 49 -13.01 1.11 -5.94
CA GLY A 49 -13.12 0.96 -7.39
C GLY A 49 -14.00 2.04 -8.01
N LEU A 50 -15.15 2.33 -7.40
CA LEU A 50 -16.05 3.41 -7.82
C LEU A 50 -15.38 4.78 -7.70
N PHE A 51 -14.67 5.04 -6.61
CA PHE A 51 -13.94 6.30 -6.40
C PHE A 51 -12.89 6.53 -7.50
N ILE A 52 -12.02 5.53 -7.74
CA ILE A 52 -10.97 5.63 -8.77
C ILE A 52 -11.59 5.74 -10.16
N ALA A 53 -12.64 4.99 -10.47
CA ALA A 53 -13.36 5.09 -11.74
C ALA A 53 -14.00 6.47 -11.94
N SER A 54 -14.62 7.03 -10.89
CA SER A 54 -15.19 8.37 -10.92
C SER A 54 -14.12 9.44 -11.15
N PHE A 55 -12.96 9.31 -10.49
CA PHE A 55 -11.82 10.20 -10.72
C PHE A 55 -11.31 10.14 -12.16
N MET A 56 -11.21 8.93 -12.73
CA MET A 56 -10.80 8.75 -14.14
C MET A 56 -11.78 9.43 -15.11
N VAL A 57 -13.09 9.26 -14.88
CA VAL A 57 -14.12 9.91 -15.71
C VAL A 57 -14.05 11.42 -15.57
N TRP A 58 -13.85 11.93 -14.35
CA TRP A 58 -13.70 13.38 -14.12
C TRP A 58 -12.47 13.96 -14.81
N GLN A 59 -11.33 13.24 -14.73
CA GLN A 59 -10.07 13.71 -15.32
C GLN A 59 -10.08 13.68 -16.86
N ASN A 60 -10.71 12.67 -17.47
CA ASN A 60 -10.64 12.47 -18.92
C ASN A 60 -11.94 11.88 -19.50
N ARG A 61 -13.01 12.69 -19.50
CA ARG A 61 -14.36 12.27 -19.92
C ARG A 61 -14.42 11.55 -21.27
N ARG A 62 -13.64 12.00 -22.26
CA ARG A 62 -13.66 11.43 -23.63
C ARG A 62 -12.63 10.31 -23.85
N GLY A 63 -11.61 10.22 -23.00
CA GLY A 63 -10.49 9.26 -23.13
C GLY A 63 -10.55 8.07 -22.14
N THR A 64 -11.54 8.00 -21.25
CA THR A 64 -11.61 6.95 -20.23
C THR A 64 -11.64 5.55 -20.83
N LEU A 65 -12.46 5.31 -21.86
CA LEU A 65 -12.54 4.03 -22.57
C LEU A 65 -11.24 3.68 -23.29
N ALA A 66 -10.59 4.66 -23.91
CA ALA A 66 -9.28 4.46 -24.53
C ALA A 66 -8.23 4.14 -23.46
N GLY A 67 -8.25 4.80 -22.31
CA GLY A 67 -7.39 4.51 -21.16
C GLY A 67 -7.58 3.10 -20.62
N ILE A 68 -8.83 2.61 -20.52
CA ILE A 68 -9.11 1.24 -20.09
C ILE A 68 -8.56 0.22 -21.10
N ARG A 69 -8.66 0.48 -22.39
CA ARG A 69 -8.10 -0.39 -23.43
C ARG A 69 -6.57 -0.34 -23.47
N ALA A 70 -5.98 0.80 -23.09
CA ALA A 70 -4.53 1.02 -23.12
C ALA A 70 -3.75 0.32 -22.00
N ILE A 71 -4.41 -0.19 -20.95
CA ILE A 71 -3.71 -0.87 -19.83
C ILE A 71 -2.96 -2.13 -20.29
N GLY A 72 -3.46 -2.79 -21.35
CA GLY A 72 -2.85 -3.99 -21.91
C GLY A 72 -2.64 -5.11 -20.88
N GLY A 73 -1.80 -6.08 -21.24
CA GLY A 73 -1.46 -7.20 -20.35
C GLY A 73 -0.75 -6.76 -19.06
N ALA A 74 0.08 -5.72 -19.11
CA ALA A 74 0.81 -5.23 -17.95
C ALA A 74 -0.14 -4.68 -16.87
N GLY A 75 -1.16 -3.92 -17.27
CA GLY A 75 -2.15 -3.40 -16.32
C GLY A 75 -3.04 -4.50 -15.76
N LEU A 76 -3.41 -5.52 -16.56
CA LEU A 76 -4.16 -6.67 -16.06
C LEU A 76 -3.36 -7.46 -15.03
N VAL A 77 -2.07 -7.70 -15.27
CA VAL A 77 -1.17 -8.37 -14.32
C VAL A 77 -1.01 -7.54 -13.06
N ALA A 78 -0.81 -6.23 -13.17
CA ALA A 78 -0.74 -5.34 -12.00
C ALA A 78 -2.03 -5.37 -11.17
N ALA A 79 -3.20 -5.36 -11.81
CA ALA A 79 -4.48 -5.47 -11.14
C ALA A 79 -4.66 -6.80 -10.42
N ALA A 80 -4.31 -7.90 -11.07
CA ALA A 80 -4.38 -9.25 -10.49
C ALA A 80 -3.42 -9.40 -9.30
N LEU A 81 -2.18 -8.90 -9.41
CA LEU A 81 -1.21 -8.91 -8.32
C LEU A 81 -1.69 -8.09 -7.12
N SER A 82 -2.26 -6.93 -7.34
CA SER A 82 -2.83 -6.09 -6.27
C SER A 82 -4.00 -6.78 -5.57
N ALA A 83 -4.92 -7.39 -6.31
CA ALA A 83 -6.03 -8.15 -5.76
C ALA A 83 -5.52 -9.37 -4.97
N LEU A 84 -4.59 -10.14 -5.54
CA LEU A 84 -3.97 -11.29 -4.90
C LEU A 84 -3.23 -10.88 -3.62
N ALA A 85 -2.45 -9.80 -3.65
CA ALA A 85 -1.76 -9.27 -2.47
C ALA A 85 -2.74 -8.99 -1.33
N THR A 86 -3.89 -8.40 -1.63
CA THR A 86 -4.93 -8.13 -0.62
C THR A 86 -5.50 -9.41 -0.02
N ILE A 87 -5.75 -10.44 -0.83
CA ILE A 87 -6.23 -11.74 -0.36
C ILE A 87 -5.18 -12.43 0.52
N LEU A 88 -3.92 -12.41 0.08
CA LEU A 88 -2.80 -12.98 0.84
C LEU A 88 -2.63 -12.25 2.18
N PHE A 89 -2.73 -10.91 2.19
CA PHE A 89 -2.65 -10.07 3.38
C PHE A 89 -3.66 -10.49 4.45
N ILE A 90 -4.94 -10.62 4.08
CA ILE A 90 -6.00 -11.00 5.02
C ILE A 90 -5.78 -12.43 5.54
N ASN A 91 -5.38 -13.35 4.67
CA ASN A 91 -5.12 -14.73 5.08
C ASN A 91 -3.86 -14.84 5.95
N ALA A 92 -2.84 -14.00 5.73
CA ALA A 92 -1.67 -13.92 6.59
C ALA A 92 -2.07 -13.48 8.01
N PHE A 93 -2.81 -12.38 8.16
CA PHE A 93 -3.29 -11.89 9.47
C PHE A 93 -4.13 -12.89 10.25
N ARG A 94 -4.80 -13.82 9.57
CA ARG A 94 -5.57 -14.88 10.22
C ARG A 94 -4.71 -16.06 10.66
N ARG A 95 -3.48 -16.17 10.19
CA ARG A 95 -2.62 -17.35 10.36
C ARG A 95 -1.29 -17.06 11.04
N THR A 96 -0.87 -15.80 11.09
CA THR A 96 0.33 -15.37 11.83
C THR A 96 0.07 -14.08 12.61
N SER A 97 1.06 -13.58 13.32
CA SER A 97 0.90 -12.33 14.09
C SER A 97 0.93 -11.10 13.19
N VAL A 98 0.26 -10.03 13.61
CA VAL A 98 0.37 -8.71 12.96
C VAL A 98 1.83 -8.27 12.85
N ALA A 99 2.60 -8.61 13.87
CA ALA A 99 4.02 -8.38 13.99
C ALA A 99 4.81 -8.99 12.83
N ASP A 100 4.63 -10.30 12.61
CA ASP A 100 5.35 -11.03 11.57
C ASP A 100 5.00 -10.47 10.18
N VAL A 101 3.70 -10.23 9.91
CA VAL A 101 3.27 -9.62 8.64
C VAL A 101 3.92 -8.26 8.43
N THR A 102 3.98 -7.42 9.45
CA THR A 102 4.54 -6.07 9.34
C THR A 102 6.04 -6.10 9.07
N ILE A 103 6.80 -6.99 9.73
CA ILE A 103 8.24 -7.13 9.49
C ILE A 103 8.51 -7.69 8.10
N ILE A 104 7.76 -8.72 7.68
CA ILE A 104 7.93 -9.30 6.36
C ILE A 104 7.61 -8.23 5.29
N PHE A 105 6.54 -7.44 5.47
CA PHE A 105 6.21 -6.35 4.56
C PHE A 105 7.28 -5.25 4.54
N ALA A 106 7.94 -4.95 5.66
CA ALA A 106 9.03 -3.97 5.72
C ALA A 106 10.27 -4.40 4.89
N THR A 107 10.33 -5.64 4.41
CA THR A 107 11.34 -6.09 3.45
C THR A 107 11.00 -5.73 1.99
N ALA A 108 9.83 -5.16 1.71
CA ALA A 108 9.39 -4.80 0.36
C ALA A 108 10.40 -3.95 -0.44
N PRO A 109 11.11 -2.96 0.12
CA PRO A 109 12.12 -2.21 -0.61
C PRO A 109 13.24 -3.09 -1.18
N PHE A 110 13.66 -4.13 -0.46
CA PHE A 110 14.70 -5.06 -0.93
C PHE A 110 14.17 -5.98 -2.04
N ALA A 111 12.92 -6.45 -1.91
CA ALA A 111 12.26 -7.24 -2.94
C ALA A 111 12.07 -6.42 -4.23
N THR A 112 11.61 -5.16 -4.12
CA THR A 112 11.48 -4.24 -5.26
C THR A 112 12.82 -3.92 -5.90
N ALA A 113 13.87 -3.69 -5.12
CA ALA A 113 15.22 -3.45 -5.63
C ALA A 113 15.75 -4.66 -6.42
N ALA A 114 15.57 -5.87 -5.88
CA ALA A 114 15.98 -7.10 -6.54
C ALA A 114 15.22 -7.31 -7.86
N ILE A 115 13.89 -7.20 -7.84
CA ILE A 115 13.04 -7.37 -9.03
C ILE A 115 13.35 -6.27 -10.06
N GLY A 116 13.46 -5.01 -9.61
CA GLY A 116 13.77 -3.87 -10.48
C GLY A 116 15.12 -4.03 -11.18
N ARG A 117 16.15 -4.47 -10.45
CA ARG A 117 17.47 -4.76 -11.03
C ARG A 117 17.44 -5.88 -12.06
N LEU A 118 16.75 -6.98 -11.75
CA LEU A 118 16.70 -8.16 -12.60
C LEU A 118 15.84 -7.95 -13.86
N TRP A 119 14.76 -7.20 -13.75
CA TRP A 119 13.76 -7.10 -14.84
C TRP A 119 13.84 -5.82 -15.67
N ILE A 120 14.15 -4.68 -15.05
CA ILE A 120 14.23 -3.39 -15.73
C ILE A 120 15.65 -2.78 -15.73
N GLY A 121 16.61 -3.43 -15.08
CA GLY A 121 17.99 -2.97 -15.00
C GLY A 121 18.18 -1.72 -14.13
N GLU A 122 17.17 -1.32 -13.36
CA GLU A 122 17.23 -0.15 -12.47
C GLU A 122 18.18 -0.46 -11.30
N ARG A 123 19.18 0.39 -11.10
CA ARG A 123 20.12 0.27 -9.97
C ARG A 123 19.74 1.29 -8.93
N GLU A 124 19.38 0.79 -7.75
CA GLU A 124 19.05 1.65 -6.64
C GLU A 124 20.29 2.34 -6.04
N ALA A 125 20.10 3.56 -5.59
CA ALA A 125 21.15 4.27 -4.87
C ALA A 125 21.45 3.58 -3.53
N TRP A 126 22.72 3.56 -3.13
CA TRP A 126 23.10 3.00 -1.84
C TRP A 126 22.37 3.69 -0.67
N THR A 127 22.09 4.99 -0.81
CA THR A 127 21.33 5.77 0.17
C THR A 127 19.90 5.24 0.36
N THR A 128 19.22 4.79 -0.71
CA THR A 128 17.89 4.18 -0.64
C THR A 128 17.94 2.84 0.11
N LEU A 129 18.94 2.01 -0.18
CA LEU A 129 19.12 0.72 0.51
C LEU A 129 19.48 0.90 1.99
N ALA A 130 20.34 1.87 2.32
CA ALA A 130 20.69 2.20 3.69
C ALA A 130 19.47 2.71 4.48
N ALA A 131 18.67 3.60 3.90
CA ALA A 131 17.43 4.07 4.51
C ALA A 131 16.41 2.94 4.68
N SER A 132 16.30 2.02 3.71
CA SER A 132 15.44 0.83 3.80
C SER A 132 15.89 -0.10 4.94
N THR A 133 17.19 -0.28 5.12
CA THR A 133 17.74 -1.05 6.25
C THR A 133 17.41 -0.39 7.58
N ALA A 134 17.58 0.93 7.70
CA ALA A 134 17.23 1.66 8.91
C ALA A 134 15.72 1.60 9.21
N ALA A 135 14.88 1.73 8.17
CA ALA A 135 13.42 1.58 8.31
C ALA A 135 13.03 0.16 8.77
N LEU A 136 13.65 -0.88 8.20
CA LEU A 136 13.43 -2.27 8.62
C LEU A 136 13.82 -2.48 10.09
N VAL A 137 14.96 -1.97 10.52
CA VAL A 137 15.39 -2.01 11.94
C VAL A 137 14.36 -1.31 12.82
N GLY A 138 13.86 -0.15 12.42
CA GLY A 138 12.80 0.56 13.12
C GLY A 138 11.53 -0.27 13.28
N VAL A 139 11.07 -0.96 12.22
CA VAL A 139 9.91 -1.85 12.27
C VAL A 139 10.17 -3.04 13.20
N VAL A 140 11.36 -3.65 13.16
CA VAL A 140 11.74 -4.73 14.08
C VAL A 140 11.67 -4.27 15.54
N ILE A 141 12.15 -3.06 15.84
CA ILE A 141 12.04 -2.47 17.18
C ILE A 141 10.58 -2.25 17.57
N MET A 142 9.75 -1.70 16.66
CA MET A 142 8.31 -1.46 16.92
C MET A 142 7.58 -2.73 17.34
N VAL A 143 7.91 -3.83 16.70
CA VAL A 143 7.27 -5.11 16.94
C VAL A 143 7.71 -5.76 18.26
N GLY A 144 8.92 -5.42 18.74
CA GLY A 144 9.36 -5.67 20.12
C GLY A 144 9.30 -7.11 20.57
N GLY A 145 9.76 -8.08 19.79
CA GLY A 145 9.82 -9.48 20.22
C GLY A 145 8.46 -10.19 20.28
N ALA A 146 7.41 -9.64 19.69
CA ALA A 146 6.11 -10.29 19.56
C ALA A 146 6.11 -11.47 18.55
N PHE A 147 7.30 -11.95 18.19
CA PHE A 147 7.48 -13.13 17.37
C PHE A 147 6.93 -14.37 18.09
N ARG A 148 6.10 -15.13 17.38
CA ARG A 148 5.62 -16.41 17.84
C ARG A 148 6.04 -17.51 16.84
N GLU A 149 6.74 -18.50 17.33
CA GLU A 149 7.12 -19.68 16.55
C GLU A 149 5.89 -20.46 16.06
N GLY A 150 6.02 -21.10 14.88
CA GLY A 150 5.08 -22.13 14.43
C GLY A 150 3.98 -21.68 13.47
N ARG A 151 4.12 -20.52 12.80
CA ARG A 151 3.10 -19.98 11.87
C ARG A 151 3.57 -19.84 10.42
N LEU A 152 4.42 -20.78 10.00
CA LEU A 152 5.08 -20.77 8.68
C LEU A 152 4.13 -20.45 7.52
N LEU A 153 2.91 -21.00 7.52
CA LEU A 153 1.94 -20.73 6.44
C LEU A 153 1.52 -19.27 6.39
N GLY A 154 1.29 -18.62 7.55
CA GLY A 154 0.96 -17.20 7.62
C GLY A 154 2.10 -16.33 7.14
N ASP A 155 3.33 -16.67 7.51
CA ASP A 155 4.54 -15.95 7.11
C ASP A 155 4.82 -16.10 5.61
N LEU A 156 4.60 -17.29 5.03
CA LEU A 156 4.68 -17.50 3.58
C LEU A 156 3.62 -16.70 2.81
N LEU A 157 2.41 -16.57 3.36
CA LEU A 157 1.36 -15.72 2.77
C LEU A 157 1.75 -14.24 2.84
N ALA A 158 2.34 -13.77 3.96
CA ALA A 158 2.84 -12.41 4.10
C ALA A 158 4.00 -12.13 3.13
N PHE A 159 4.90 -13.09 2.95
CA PHE A 159 5.97 -12.99 1.97
C PHE A 159 5.43 -12.95 0.54
N GLY A 160 4.48 -13.83 0.19
CA GLY A 160 3.79 -13.81 -1.09
C GLY A 160 3.08 -12.48 -1.37
N MET A 161 2.41 -11.90 -0.36
CA MET A 161 1.84 -10.55 -0.43
C MET A 161 2.92 -9.51 -0.75
N THR A 162 4.04 -9.53 -0.03
CA THR A 162 5.15 -8.59 -0.21
C THR A 162 5.72 -8.69 -1.63
N LEU A 163 5.91 -9.90 -2.15
CA LEU A 163 6.37 -10.13 -3.52
C LEU A 163 5.35 -9.61 -4.56
N CYS A 164 4.06 -9.86 -4.37
CA CYS A 164 3.01 -9.35 -5.27
C CYS A 164 3.00 -7.83 -5.32
N MET A 165 3.09 -7.16 -4.16
CA MET A 165 3.15 -5.70 -4.08
C MET A 165 4.42 -5.15 -4.72
N SER A 166 5.57 -5.74 -4.45
CA SER A 166 6.85 -5.36 -5.03
C SER A 166 6.82 -5.49 -6.57
N LEU A 167 6.32 -6.60 -7.07
CA LEU A 167 6.20 -6.86 -8.50
C LEU A 167 5.22 -5.87 -9.17
N MET A 168 4.08 -5.59 -8.52
CA MET A 168 3.13 -4.57 -8.98
C MET A 168 3.79 -3.20 -9.10
N MET A 169 4.55 -2.76 -8.09
CA MET A 169 5.26 -1.47 -8.11
C MET A 169 6.28 -1.40 -9.26
N VAL A 170 7.04 -2.49 -9.48
CA VAL A 170 8.00 -2.58 -10.59
C VAL A 170 7.28 -2.54 -11.95
N ILE A 171 6.12 -3.20 -12.10
CA ILE A 171 5.31 -3.15 -13.33
C ILE A 171 4.83 -1.72 -13.59
N ILE A 172 4.29 -1.04 -12.58
CA ILE A 172 3.83 0.36 -12.69
C ILE A 172 4.99 1.26 -13.10
N ARG A 173 6.16 1.07 -12.51
CA ARG A 173 7.37 1.84 -12.84
C ARG A 173 7.87 1.56 -14.25
N LYS A 174 7.91 0.29 -14.66
CA LYS A 174 8.33 -0.12 -16.02
C LYS A 174 7.43 0.47 -17.09
N HIS A 175 6.12 0.53 -16.84
CA HIS A 175 5.11 1.02 -17.77
C HIS A 175 4.59 2.41 -17.38
N ARG A 176 5.49 3.27 -16.89
CA ARG A 176 5.16 4.62 -16.39
C ARG A 176 4.43 5.50 -17.40
N ASP A 177 4.60 5.24 -18.69
CA ASP A 177 3.94 5.98 -19.78
C ASP A 177 2.53 5.45 -20.08
N THR A 178 2.17 4.27 -19.56
CA THR A 178 0.84 3.69 -19.66
C THR A 178 -0.06 4.21 -18.54
N PRO A 179 -1.33 4.55 -18.82
CA PRO A 179 -2.27 4.95 -17.77
C PRO A 179 -2.64 3.75 -16.89
N MET A 180 -2.06 3.65 -15.69
CA MET A 180 -2.27 2.53 -14.76
C MET A 180 -3.47 2.72 -13.80
N LEU A 181 -4.15 3.86 -13.81
CA LEU A 181 -5.33 4.09 -12.97
C LEU A 181 -6.48 3.11 -13.25
N PRO A 182 -6.78 2.72 -14.52
CA PRO A 182 -7.78 1.69 -14.76
C PRO A 182 -7.41 0.33 -14.15
N ALA A 183 -6.12 -0.01 -14.11
CA ALA A 183 -5.65 -1.22 -13.45
C ALA A 183 -5.88 -1.15 -11.93
N ALA A 184 -5.69 0.01 -11.30
CA ALA A 184 -5.98 0.23 -9.88
C ALA A 184 -7.48 0.08 -9.58
N ALA A 185 -8.36 0.69 -10.39
CA ALA A 185 -9.81 0.49 -10.25
C ALA A 185 -10.21 -0.98 -10.43
N LEU A 186 -9.66 -1.64 -11.45
CA LEU A 186 -9.91 -3.06 -11.72
C LEU A 186 -9.45 -3.93 -10.55
N SER A 187 -8.29 -3.66 -9.93
CA SER A 187 -7.78 -4.43 -8.79
C SER A 187 -8.74 -4.37 -7.60
N ALA A 188 -9.33 -3.20 -7.33
CA ALA A 188 -10.29 -3.01 -6.26
C ALA A 188 -11.58 -3.84 -6.50
N PHE A 189 -12.11 -3.83 -7.72
CA PHE A 189 -13.27 -4.66 -8.08
C PHE A 189 -12.94 -6.16 -8.09
N LEU A 190 -11.76 -6.55 -8.58
CA LEU A 190 -11.32 -7.95 -8.55
C LEU A 190 -11.20 -8.45 -7.10
N CYS A 191 -10.70 -7.63 -6.17
CA CYS A 191 -10.65 -7.97 -4.76
C CYS A 191 -12.07 -8.21 -4.22
N SER A 192 -13.03 -7.30 -4.47
CA SER A 192 -14.42 -7.46 -4.05
C SER A 192 -15.07 -8.71 -4.66
N LEU A 193 -14.84 -8.96 -5.93
CA LEU A 193 -15.35 -10.16 -6.61
C LEU A 193 -14.79 -11.44 -6.00
N ALA A 194 -13.48 -11.47 -5.74
CA ALA A 194 -12.80 -12.64 -5.18
C ALA A 194 -13.27 -12.99 -3.77
N VAL A 195 -13.60 -11.98 -2.95
CA VAL A 195 -14.09 -12.20 -1.58
C VAL A 195 -15.61 -12.35 -1.49
N SER A 196 -16.35 -12.05 -2.56
CA SER A 196 -17.81 -12.07 -2.58
C SER A 196 -18.46 -13.38 -2.12
N PRO A 197 -17.90 -14.59 -2.38
CA PRO A 197 -18.50 -15.83 -1.89
C PRO A 197 -18.44 -16.00 -0.37
N LEU A 198 -17.53 -15.27 0.30
CA LEU A 198 -17.30 -15.30 1.74
C LEU A 198 -17.91 -14.08 2.47
N ALA A 199 -18.24 -13.05 1.72
CA ALA A 199 -18.82 -11.82 2.23
C ALA A 199 -20.32 -11.97 2.49
N ARG A 200 -20.82 -11.19 3.45
CA ARG A 200 -22.25 -11.06 3.77
C ARG A 200 -22.67 -9.59 3.59
N PRO A 201 -22.87 -9.11 2.36
CA PRO A 201 -23.09 -7.68 2.09
C PRO A 201 -24.29 -7.09 2.85
N GLY A 202 -25.33 -7.88 3.11
CA GLY A 202 -26.51 -7.48 3.87
C GLY A 202 -26.31 -7.39 5.39
N ALA A 203 -25.15 -7.78 5.92
CA ALA A 203 -24.86 -7.69 7.36
C ALA A 203 -24.49 -6.27 7.81
N ALA A 204 -24.16 -5.37 6.87
CA ALA A 204 -23.79 -3.99 7.19
C ALA A 204 -25.01 -3.19 7.66
N ALA A 205 -24.93 -2.64 8.89
CA ALA A 205 -25.96 -1.75 9.39
C ALA A 205 -25.94 -0.40 8.64
N PRO A 206 -27.08 0.30 8.47
CA PRO A 206 -27.13 1.59 7.79
C PRO A 206 -26.15 2.62 8.39
N ALA A 207 -25.93 2.61 9.70
CA ALA A 207 -24.99 3.50 10.39
C ALA A 207 -23.52 3.22 10.03
N GLU A 208 -23.17 1.97 9.68
CA GLU A 208 -21.81 1.59 9.29
C GLU A 208 -21.50 1.94 7.84
N PHE A 209 -22.53 2.15 7.01
CA PHE A 209 -22.36 2.39 5.58
C PHE A 209 -21.54 3.66 5.29
N ALA A 210 -21.72 4.72 6.08
CA ALA A 210 -20.92 5.93 5.96
C ALA A 210 -19.42 5.66 6.21
N TYR A 211 -19.11 4.86 7.22
CA TYR A 211 -17.72 4.47 7.52
C TYR A 211 -17.15 3.55 6.44
N LEU A 212 -17.95 2.65 5.87
CA LEU A 212 -17.53 1.80 4.75
C LEU A 212 -17.21 2.61 3.50
N VAL A 213 -18.03 3.61 3.17
CA VAL A 213 -17.78 4.55 2.07
C VAL A 213 -16.48 5.31 2.31
N LEU A 214 -16.30 5.91 3.50
CA LEU A 214 -15.08 6.62 3.85
C LEU A 214 -13.87 5.69 3.81
N PHE A 215 -13.97 4.50 4.39
CA PHE A 215 -12.88 3.52 4.37
C PHE A 215 -12.48 3.12 2.96
N GLY A 216 -13.45 2.79 2.11
CA GLY A 216 -13.19 2.42 0.72
C GLY A 216 -12.62 3.58 -0.10
N THR A 217 -13.16 4.78 0.04
CA THR A 217 -12.74 5.93 -0.76
C THR A 217 -11.43 6.55 -0.27
N THR A 218 -11.27 6.80 1.03
CA THR A 218 -10.12 7.55 1.55
C THR A 218 -8.92 6.66 1.85
N GLN A 219 -9.12 5.52 2.50
CA GLN A 219 -8.02 4.62 2.86
C GLN A 219 -7.52 3.86 1.64
N PHE A 220 -8.40 3.13 0.93
CA PHE A 220 -7.97 2.25 -0.14
C PHE A 220 -8.00 2.93 -1.51
N GLY A 221 -9.09 3.61 -1.86
CA GLY A 221 -9.24 4.27 -3.16
C GLY A 221 -8.24 5.39 -3.38
N LEU A 222 -8.18 6.35 -2.46
CA LEU A 222 -7.22 7.44 -2.51
C LEU A 222 -5.78 6.92 -2.33
N GLY A 223 -5.56 6.01 -1.38
CA GLY A 223 -4.26 5.38 -1.16
C GLY A 223 -3.71 4.73 -2.44
N LEU A 224 -4.51 3.87 -3.08
CA LEU A 224 -4.10 3.16 -4.30
C LEU A 224 -3.93 4.10 -5.51
N LEU A 225 -4.80 5.10 -5.64
CA LEU A 225 -4.69 6.13 -6.66
C LEU A 225 -3.37 6.89 -6.52
N LEU A 226 -3.08 7.39 -5.33
CA LEU A 226 -1.87 8.17 -5.05
C LEU A 226 -0.60 7.32 -5.21
N LEU A 227 -0.61 6.05 -4.72
CA LEU A 227 0.48 5.12 -4.90
C LEU A 227 0.76 4.86 -6.38
N THR A 228 -0.29 4.60 -7.17
CA THR A 228 -0.17 4.33 -8.60
C THR A 228 0.42 5.54 -9.35
N LEU A 229 0.00 6.74 -9.02
CA LEU A 229 0.53 7.97 -9.62
C LEU A 229 1.95 8.25 -9.16
N GLY A 230 2.25 8.08 -7.86
CA GLY A 230 3.56 8.35 -7.27
C GLY A 230 4.63 7.39 -7.80
N THR A 231 4.38 6.09 -7.79
CA THR A 231 5.32 5.05 -8.26
C THR A 231 5.72 5.20 -9.74
N ARG A 232 4.94 5.91 -10.55
CA ARG A 232 5.32 6.25 -11.92
C ARG A 232 6.43 7.30 -12.00
N LEU A 233 6.56 8.14 -10.99
CA LEU A 233 7.44 9.31 -10.98
C LEU A 233 8.77 9.07 -10.25
N ILE A 234 8.78 8.16 -9.29
CA ILE A 234 9.98 7.76 -8.50
C ILE A 234 10.33 6.30 -8.75
N SER A 235 11.46 5.80 -8.20
CA SER A 235 11.78 4.38 -8.31
C SER A 235 10.80 3.51 -7.52
N ALA A 236 10.64 2.25 -7.93
CA ALA A 236 9.76 1.32 -7.24
C ALA A 236 10.25 1.05 -5.79
N THR A 237 11.56 0.99 -5.61
CA THR A 237 12.19 0.79 -4.29
C THR A 237 11.99 2.00 -3.39
N GLU A 238 12.15 3.21 -3.90
CA GLU A 238 11.88 4.45 -3.17
C GLU A 238 10.40 4.54 -2.77
N SER A 239 9.50 4.17 -3.68
CA SER A 239 8.07 4.09 -3.40
C SER A 239 7.76 3.10 -2.27
N ALA A 240 8.40 1.92 -2.27
CA ALA A 240 8.26 0.92 -1.21
C ALA A 240 8.85 1.40 0.12
N LEU A 241 9.99 2.11 0.09
CA LEU A 241 10.58 2.71 1.30
C LEU A 241 9.65 3.76 1.92
N ILE A 242 9.11 4.68 1.11
CA ILE A 242 8.18 5.70 1.59
C ILE A 242 6.91 5.07 2.15
N SER A 243 6.42 3.99 1.54
CA SER A 243 5.25 3.25 2.03
C SER A 243 5.48 2.65 3.43
N ALA A 244 6.73 2.43 3.86
CA ALA A 244 7.03 1.98 5.22
C ALA A 244 6.58 2.98 6.32
N LEU A 245 6.31 4.25 5.97
CA LEU A 245 5.69 5.24 6.88
C LEU A 245 4.32 4.79 7.40
N GLU A 246 3.64 3.89 6.70
CA GLU A 246 2.37 3.31 7.16
C GLU A 246 2.52 2.64 8.54
N ALA A 247 3.64 1.98 8.79
CA ALA A 247 3.87 1.22 10.03
C ALA A 247 3.82 2.11 11.30
N PRO A 248 4.53 3.23 11.41
CA PRO A 248 4.44 4.12 12.58
C PRO A 248 3.17 4.97 12.61
N LEU A 249 2.59 5.30 11.46
CA LEU A 249 1.39 6.14 11.40
C LEU A 249 0.12 5.38 11.82
N ALA A 250 0.03 4.07 11.52
CA ALA A 250 -1.16 3.29 11.85
C ALA A 250 -1.48 3.27 13.36
N PRO A 251 -0.55 2.94 14.28
CA PRO A 251 -0.82 3.02 15.71
C PRO A 251 -1.04 4.45 16.21
N ALA A 252 -0.47 5.47 15.54
CA ALA A 252 -0.68 6.87 15.91
C ALA A 252 -2.16 7.28 15.73
N TRP A 253 -2.81 6.88 14.65
CA TRP A 253 -4.24 7.14 14.44
C TRP A 253 -5.11 6.48 15.51
N VAL A 254 -4.80 5.22 15.86
CA VAL A 254 -5.51 4.48 16.91
C VAL A 254 -5.34 5.16 18.27
N TRP A 255 -4.12 5.61 18.58
CA TRP A 255 -3.85 6.33 19.82
C TRP A 255 -4.63 7.63 19.93
N VAL A 256 -4.61 8.45 18.88
CA VAL A 256 -5.31 9.75 18.88
C VAL A 256 -6.83 9.56 19.00
N ALA A 257 -7.39 8.61 18.26
CA ALA A 257 -8.84 8.42 18.19
C ALA A 257 -9.43 7.64 19.39
N PHE A 258 -8.73 6.57 19.81
CA PHE A 258 -9.26 5.63 20.81
C PHE A 258 -8.51 5.68 22.14
N LYS A 259 -7.52 6.58 22.28
CA LYS A 259 -6.67 6.75 23.49
C LYS A 259 -5.89 5.49 23.89
N GLU A 260 -5.72 4.56 22.95
CA GLU A 260 -4.91 3.37 23.16
C GLU A 260 -3.44 3.73 22.99
N VAL A 261 -2.73 3.88 24.11
CA VAL A 261 -1.31 4.25 24.13
C VAL A 261 -0.46 3.09 23.60
N PRO A 262 0.29 3.28 22.48
CA PRO A 262 1.18 2.26 21.97
C PRO A 262 2.32 1.96 22.97
N PRO A 263 2.89 0.75 22.95
CA PRO A 263 4.08 0.42 23.72
C PRO A 263 5.26 1.35 23.38
N LEU A 264 6.18 1.55 24.33
CA LEU A 264 7.39 2.38 24.14
C LEU A 264 8.19 1.95 22.90
N ALA A 265 8.30 0.64 22.65
CA ALA A 265 8.96 0.09 21.47
C ALA A 265 8.36 0.63 20.15
N THR A 266 7.05 0.82 20.10
CA THR A 266 6.36 1.41 18.92
C THR A 266 6.77 2.86 18.71
N PHE A 267 6.93 3.65 19.77
CA PHE A 267 7.41 5.03 19.65
C PHE A 267 8.87 5.10 19.19
N VAL A 268 9.75 4.29 19.81
CA VAL A 268 11.19 4.28 19.46
C VAL A 268 11.37 3.79 18.01
N GLY A 269 10.83 2.64 17.67
CA GLY A 269 10.97 2.08 16.32
C GLY A 269 10.27 2.95 15.26
N GLY A 270 9.11 3.52 15.59
CA GLY A 270 8.41 4.46 14.73
C GLY A 270 9.22 5.73 14.45
N ALA A 271 9.89 6.27 15.48
CA ALA A 271 10.80 7.41 15.30
C ALA A 271 11.98 7.06 14.37
N VAL A 272 12.53 5.85 14.47
CA VAL A 272 13.59 5.36 13.56
C VAL A 272 13.09 5.30 12.13
N VAL A 273 11.90 4.71 11.88
CA VAL A 273 11.30 4.66 10.53
C VAL A 273 11.09 6.06 9.97
N MET A 274 10.46 6.94 10.76
CA MET A 274 10.21 8.33 10.35
C MET A 274 11.50 9.07 10.02
N ALA A 275 12.54 8.93 10.86
CA ALA A 275 13.84 9.55 10.63
C ALA A 275 14.52 9.01 9.37
N ALA A 276 14.51 7.69 9.15
CA ALA A 276 15.13 7.06 7.98
C ALA A 276 14.49 7.54 6.68
N VAL A 277 13.16 7.52 6.60
CA VAL A 277 12.42 7.97 5.39
C VAL A 277 12.57 9.48 5.19
N SER A 278 12.45 10.28 6.26
CA SER A 278 12.60 11.74 6.15
C SER A 278 14.01 12.13 5.72
N ALA A 279 15.04 11.50 6.28
CA ALA A 279 16.43 11.76 5.90
C ALA A 279 16.66 11.40 4.41
N HIS A 280 16.10 10.29 3.93
CA HIS A 280 16.19 9.90 2.53
C HIS A 280 15.52 10.94 1.60
N ILE A 281 14.30 11.37 1.95
CA ILE A 281 13.56 12.38 1.17
C ILE A 281 14.31 13.73 1.12
N LEU A 282 14.89 14.15 2.27
CA LEU A 282 15.64 15.41 2.34
C LEU A 282 16.97 15.34 1.58
N ALA A 283 17.65 14.19 1.61
CA ALA A 283 18.89 13.98 0.86
C ALA A 283 18.65 13.98 -0.66
N GLY A 284 17.54 13.42 -1.12
CA GLY A 284 17.16 13.40 -2.55
C GLY A 284 16.77 14.76 -3.12
N ARG A 285 16.57 15.78 -2.26
CA ARG A 285 16.29 17.18 -2.70
C ARG A 285 17.55 18.01 -2.98
N ARG A 286 18.74 17.50 -2.64
CA ARG A 286 20.03 18.16 -2.91
C ARG A 286 20.64 17.62 -4.19
#